data_463e5cdcf5cbc0d177246a97d24f15b7
#
_entry.id   463e5cdcf5cbc0d177246a97d24f15b7
#
_cell.length_a   1.000
_cell.length_b   1.000
_cell.length_c   1.000
_cell.angle_alpha   90.00
_cell.angle_beta   90.00
_cell.angle_gamma   90.00
#
_symmetry.space_group_name_H-M   'P 1'
#
loop_
_entity.id
_entity.type
_entity.pdbx_description
1 polymer ?
#
loop_
_entity_poly.entity_id
_entity_poly.type
_entity_poly.pdbx_seq_one_letter_code
_entity_poly.pdbx_strand_id
1 'polypeptide(L)'
;MIAMILALILLVVYLIPIYTEPKVIKEFITEDERKHIIRKAQKKLEVSTVAENRVVDKKIRDSETAWLDASDPVVKRVMEKCVSLTDRPLVNCEHIQVLRYKPGGHYSPHQDTFSDTKGNKRMYTVILGLNDDYEGGETEFPNLKKKYKLKAGDALFFHTLDNYELMTSKALHGGRPVKSGEKWICNLWVHKYPYM
;
A
#
# COMPACT_ATOMS: atom_id res chain seq x y z
N MET A 1 -47.54 2.89 7.74
CA MET A 1 -46.68 4.09 7.80
C MET A 1 -45.36 3.82 8.53
N ILE A 2 -45.32 3.36 9.78
CA ILE A 2 -44.09 3.07 10.52
C ILE A 2 -43.19 2.03 9.82
N ALA A 3 -43.74 0.93 9.32
CA ALA A 3 -42.99 -0.11 8.61
C ALA A 3 -42.33 0.41 7.33
N MET A 4 -42.99 1.30 6.57
CA MET A 4 -42.42 1.94 5.38
C MET A 4 -41.28 2.89 5.74
N ILE A 5 -41.40 3.63 6.84
CA ILE A 5 -40.34 4.53 7.32
C ILE A 5 -39.14 3.71 7.76
N LEU A 6 -39.33 2.63 8.50
CA LEU A 6 -38.25 1.71 8.90
C LEU A 6 -37.56 1.07 7.70
N ALA A 7 -38.33 0.62 6.71
CA ALA A 7 -37.76 0.06 5.48
C ALA A 7 -36.93 1.09 4.69
N LEU A 8 -37.41 2.34 4.62
CA LEU A 8 -36.68 3.43 3.96
C LEU A 8 -35.39 3.78 4.71
N ILE A 9 -35.42 3.84 6.04
CA ILE A 9 -34.23 4.07 6.87
C ILE A 9 -33.21 2.95 6.67
N LEU A 10 -33.64 1.68 6.69
CA LEU A 10 -32.75 0.53 6.45
C LEU A 10 -32.15 0.57 5.05
N LEU A 11 -32.94 0.95 4.03
CA LEU A 11 -32.44 1.11 2.67
C LEU A 11 -31.41 2.22 2.57
N VAL A 12 -31.66 3.37 3.19
CA VAL A 12 -30.72 4.50 3.21
C VAL A 12 -29.42 4.10 3.93
N VAL A 13 -29.51 3.43 5.07
CA VAL A 13 -28.31 2.95 5.80
C VAL A 13 -27.53 1.94 4.98
N TYR A 14 -28.21 1.04 4.26
CA TYR A 14 -27.58 0.06 3.37
C TYR A 14 -26.83 0.72 2.19
N LEU A 15 -27.30 1.87 1.71
CA LEU A 15 -26.69 2.62 0.60
C LEU A 15 -25.52 3.52 1.00
N ILE A 16 -25.20 3.64 2.31
CA ILE A 16 -24.06 4.45 2.75
C ILE A 16 -22.75 3.73 2.42
N PRO A 17 -21.82 4.37 1.66
CA PRO A 17 -20.51 3.79 1.41
C PRO A 17 -19.72 3.59 2.71
N ILE A 18 -19.24 2.37 2.92
CA ILE A 18 -18.44 1.99 4.10
C ILE A 18 -17.00 1.77 3.65
N TYR A 19 -16.07 2.40 4.34
CA TYR A 19 -14.63 2.19 4.15
C TYR A 19 -14.05 1.39 5.32
N THR A 20 -13.35 0.30 4.99
CA THR A 20 -12.61 -0.49 5.98
C THR A 20 -11.29 0.20 6.29
N GLU A 21 -11.11 0.61 7.55
CA GLU A 21 -9.91 1.35 7.97
C GLU A 21 -8.63 0.52 7.86
N PRO A 22 -7.48 1.18 7.65
CA PRO A 22 -6.17 0.53 7.61
C PRO A 22 -5.86 -0.22 8.90
N LYS A 23 -5.25 -1.41 8.79
CA LYS A 23 -4.89 -2.29 9.90
C LYS A 23 -3.39 -2.60 9.89
N VAL A 24 -2.76 -2.47 11.06
CA VAL A 24 -1.37 -2.93 11.25
C VAL A 24 -1.37 -4.37 11.76
N ILE A 25 -0.62 -5.22 11.07
CA ILE A 25 -0.32 -6.59 11.47
C ILE A 25 1.13 -6.62 11.94
N LYS A 26 1.35 -7.00 13.21
CA LYS A 26 2.67 -7.02 13.82
C LYS A 26 3.44 -8.28 13.43
N GLU A 27 4.77 -8.14 13.31
CA GLU A 27 5.69 -9.28 13.09
C GLU A 27 5.26 -10.16 11.90
N PHE A 28 4.78 -9.53 10.84
CA PHE A 28 4.17 -10.20 9.69
C PHE A 28 5.20 -10.92 8.82
N ILE A 29 6.39 -10.35 8.68
CA ILE A 29 7.52 -10.96 7.99
C ILE A 29 8.74 -11.06 8.90
N THR A 30 9.54 -12.12 8.68
CA THR A 30 10.72 -12.41 9.49
C THR A 30 11.89 -11.47 9.16
N GLU A 31 12.87 -11.44 10.05
CA GLU A 31 14.11 -10.67 9.84
C GLU A 31 14.86 -11.14 8.59
N ASP A 32 14.93 -12.46 8.35
CA ASP A 32 15.60 -13.04 7.18
C ASP A 32 14.91 -12.63 5.88
N GLU A 33 13.57 -12.61 5.86
CA GLU A 33 12.79 -12.16 4.70
C GLU A 33 13.04 -10.67 4.42
N ARG A 34 13.05 -9.80 5.45
CA ARG A 34 13.36 -8.37 5.30
C ARG A 34 14.76 -8.13 4.75
N LYS A 35 15.76 -8.76 5.38
CA LYS A 35 17.16 -8.65 4.96
C LYS A 35 17.37 -9.14 3.53
N HIS A 36 16.71 -10.24 3.16
CA HIS A 36 16.76 -10.77 1.79
C HIS A 36 16.20 -9.76 0.78
N ILE A 37 15.01 -9.20 1.04
CA ILE A 37 14.35 -8.22 0.17
C ILE A 37 15.24 -6.98 0.00
N ILE A 38 15.76 -6.40 1.09
CA ILE A 38 16.66 -5.24 1.04
C ILE A 38 17.89 -5.54 0.18
N ARG A 39 18.58 -6.67 0.45
CA ARG A 39 19.79 -7.07 -0.27
C ARG A 39 19.55 -7.25 -1.78
N LYS A 40 18.39 -7.79 -2.17
CA LYS A 40 18.02 -7.93 -3.59
C LYS A 40 17.70 -6.57 -4.22
N ALA A 41 16.96 -5.73 -3.51
CA ALA A 41 16.54 -4.42 -3.99
C ALA A 41 17.73 -3.45 -4.16
N GLN A 42 18.69 -3.45 -3.25
CA GLN A 42 19.88 -2.58 -3.30
C GLN A 42 20.62 -2.62 -4.63
N LYS A 43 20.59 -3.77 -5.31
CA LYS A 43 21.26 -3.98 -6.61
C LYS A 43 20.47 -3.43 -7.81
N LYS A 44 19.21 -3.01 -7.60
CA LYS A 44 18.27 -2.64 -8.67
C LYS A 44 17.61 -1.27 -8.42
N LEU A 45 18.09 -0.50 -7.44
CA LEU A 45 17.49 0.79 -7.11
C LEU A 45 17.67 1.80 -8.23
N GLU A 46 16.56 2.42 -8.61
CA GLU A 46 16.49 3.52 -9.55
C GLU A 46 15.69 4.67 -8.93
N VAL A 47 15.87 5.91 -9.42
CA VAL A 47 15.07 7.04 -8.98
C VAL A 47 13.59 6.76 -9.26
N SER A 48 12.75 6.96 -8.23
CA SER A 48 11.31 6.72 -8.38
C SER A 48 10.67 7.70 -9.34
N THR A 49 9.73 7.20 -10.13
CA THR A 49 8.89 8.00 -11.03
C THR A 49 7.49 8.16 -10.46
N VAL A 50 6.75 9.14 -10.95
CA VAL A 50 5.34 9.39 -10.64
C VAL A 50 4.50 9.28 -11.90
N ALA A 51 3.22 8.89 -11.74
CA ALA A 51 2.23 8.71 -12.78
C ALA A 51 2.62 7.71 -13.90
N GLU A 52 1.71 7.46 -14.83
CA GLU A 52 1.90 6.56 -15.96
C GLU A 52 3.02 7.00 -16.90
N ASN A 53 3.28 8.30 -16.99
CA ASN A 53 4.31 8.89 -17.83
C ASN A 53 5.74 8.65 -17.33
N ARG A 54 5.91 8.00 -16.19
CA ARG A 54 7.21 7.71 -15.56
C ARG A 54 8.11 8.94 -15.42
N VAL A 55 7.51 10.08 -15.09
CA VAL A 55 8.25 11.33 -14.88
C VAL A 55 8.87 11.34 -13.50
N VAL A 56 10.10 11.82 -13.38
CA VAL A 56 10.74 12.11 -12.09
C VAL A 56 10.29 13.48 -11.62
N ASP A 57 9.51 13.54 -10.55
CA ASP A 57 9.13 14.79 -9.88
C ASP A 57 9.35 14.65 -8.36
N LYS A 58 10.51 15.16 -7.93
CA LYS A 58 10.90 15.10 -6.52
C LYS A 58 10.04 15.94 -5.59
N LYS A 59 9.21 16.87 -6.09
CA LYS A 59 8.24 17.59 -5.27
C LYS A 59 7.05 16.71 -4.90
N ILE A 60 6.71 15.75 -5.75
CA ILE A 60 5.64 14.78 -5.52
C ILE A 60 6.19 13.55 -4.80
N ARG A 61 7.35 13.01 -5.27
CA ARG A 61 7.94 11.80 -4.73
C ARG A 61 9.47 11.86 -4.79
N ASP A 62 10.11 11.84 -3.63
CA ASP A 62 11.57 11.71 -3.53
C ASP A 62 11.92 10.39 -2.85
N SER A 63 12.21 9.37 -3.66
CA SER A 63 12.57 8.03 -3.24
C SER A 63 13.31 7.29 -4.35
N GLU A 64 13.86 6.12 -4.02
CA GLU A 64 14.39 5.16 -4.97
C GLU A 64 13.54 3.87 -4.94
N THR A 65 13.37 3.24 -6.09
CA THR A 65 12.51 2.07 -6.29
C THR A 65 13.29 0.92 -6.89
N ALA A 66 13.01 -0.30 -6.40
CA ALA A 66 13.38 -1.55 -7.06
C ALA A 66 12.16 -2.47 -7.16
N TRP A 67 12.01 -3.17 -8.28
CA TRP A 67 10.95 -4.15 -8.47
C TRP A 67 11.51 -5.56 -8.34
N LEU A 68 10.84 -6.40 -7.53
CA LEU A 68 11.19 -7.81 -7.35
C LEU A 68 9.97 -8.67 -7.68
N ASP A 69 10.21 -9.70 -8.46
CA ASP A 69 9.18 -10.63 -8.92
C ASP A 69 9.16 -11.95 -8.14
N ALA A 70 8.13 -12.76 -8.37
CA ALA A 70 7.91 -14.04 -7.71
C ALA A 70 8.86 -15.17 -8.18
N SER A 71 9.82 -14.92 -9.07
CA SER A 71 10.85 -15.90 -9.44
C SER A 71 11.84 -16.16 -8.30
N ASP A 72 12.01 -15.19 -7.40
CA ASP A 72 12.75 -15.38 -6.15
C ASP A 72 11.87 -16.09 -5.11
N PRO A 73 12.25 -17.26 -4.58
CA PRO A 73 11.41 -18.05 -3.66
C PRO A 73 11.06 -17.32 -2.36
N VAL A 74 11.94 -16.43 -1.86
CA VAL A 74 11.67 -15.65 -0.63
C VAL A 74 10.68 -14.54 -0.94
N VAL A 75 10.85 -13.84 -2.06
CA VAL A 75 9.91 -12.82 -2.54
C VAL A 75 8.53 -13.44 -2.74
N LYS A 76 8.45 -14.58 -3.44
CA LYS A 76 7.19 -15.31 -3.66
C LYS A 76 6.48 -15.63 -2.34
N ARG A 77 7.20 -16.20 -1.36
CA ARG A 77 6.63 -16.51 -0.05
C ARG A 77 6.10 -15.27 0.67
N VAL A 78 6.81 -14.14 0.59
CA VAL A 78 6.35 -12.88 1.17
C VAL A 78 5.09 -12.37 0.45
N MET A 79 5.05 -12.47 -0.88
CA MET A 79 3.83 -12.12 -1.66
C MET A 79 2.65 -13.03 -1.27
N GLU A 80 2.86 -14.33 -1.11
CA GLU A 80 1.83 -15.28 -0.66
C GLU A 80 1.30 -14.94 0.73
N LYS A 81 2.18 -14.53 1.68
CA LYS A 81 1.75 -14.01 2.98
C LYS A 81 0.87 -12.76 2.82
N CYS A 82 1.27 -11.79 1.99
CA CYS A 82 0.48 -10.58 1.76
C CYS A 82 -0.90 -10.90 1.18
N VAL A 83 -0.96 -11.80 0.21
CA VAL A 83 -2.21 -12.23 -0.44
C VAL A 83 -3.15 -12.92 0.55
N SER A 84 -2.64 -13.64 1.55
CA SER A 84 -3.48 -14.28 2.57
C SER A 84 -4.30 -13.29 3.42
N LEU A 85 -4.00 -12.00 3.34
CA LEU A 85 -4.81 -10.94 3.95
C LEU A 85 -6.01 -10.51 3.10
N THR A 86 -6.11 -11.03 1.89
CA THR A 86 -7.10 -10.66 0.86
C THR A 86 -7.96 -11.85 0.45
N ASP A 87 -8.98 -11.61 -0.34
CA ASP A 87 -9.82 -12.63 -0.98
C ASP A 87 -9.36 -12.95 -2.42
N ARG A 88 -8.13 -12.58 -2.79
CA ARG A 88 -7.61 -12.70 -4.17
C ARG A 88 -6.43 -13.67 -4.24
N PRO A 89 -6.23 -14.34 -5.39
CA PRO A 89 -5.06 -15.20 -5.61
C PRO A 89 -3.81 -14.39 -5.96
N LEU A 90 -2.64 -15.02 -5.85
CA LEU A 90 -1.34 -14.40 -6.14
C LEU A 90 -1.25 -13.83 -7.57
N VAL A 91 -1.91 -14.44 -8.54
CA VAL A 91 -1.94 -13.98 -9.94
C VAL A 91 -2.55 -12.58 -10.10
N ASN A 92 -3.27 -12.09 -9.11
CA ASN A 92 -3.82 -10.72 -9.10
C ASN A 92 -2.81 -9.67 -8.62
N CYS A 93 -1.61 -10.07 -8.22
CA CYS A 93 -0.62 -9.16 -7.66
C CYS A 93 0.30 -8.55 -8.72
N GLU A 94 0.72 -7.33 -8.48
CA GLU A 94 1.89 -6.76 -9.15
C GLU A 94 3.18 -7.37 -8.55
N HIS A 95 4.33 -7.15 -9.19
CA HIS A 95 5.62 -7.35 -8.55
C HIS A 95 5.73 -6.48 -7.29
N ILE A 96 6.45 -6.93 -6.27
CA ILE A 96 6.63 -6.08 -5.10
C ILE A 96 7.52 -4.88 -5.43
N GLN A 97 7.07 -3.71 -5.01
CA GLN A 97 7.82 -2.46 -5.14
C GLN A 97 8.58 -2.19 -3.85
N VAL A 98 9.89 -2.33 -3.87
CA VAL A 98 10.75 -1.96 -2.74
C VAL A 98 11.15 -0.50 -2.88
N LEU A 99 11.05 0.25 -1.78
CA LEU A 99 11.29 1.68 -1.74
C LEU A 99 12.32 2.02 -0.68
N ARG A 100 13.26 2.89 -1.05
CA ARG A 100 14.18 3.54 -0.13
C ARG A 100 13.94 5.04 -0.12
N TYR A 101 13.76 5.60 1.08
CA TYR A 101 13.66 7.04 1.32
C TYR A 101 14.85 7.49 2.17
N LYS A 102 15.62 8.44 1.67
CA LYS A 102 16.70 9.13 2.40
C LYS A 102 16.13 10.29 3.22
N PRO A 103 16.93 10.96 4.10
CA PRO A 103 16.48 12.18 4.78
C PRO A 103 15.92 13.21 3.79
N GLY A 104 14.71 13.74 4.08
CA GLY A 104 13.91 14.57 3.19
C GLY A 104 12.98 13.78 2.26
N GLY A 105 13.27 12.52 2.01
CA GLY A 105 12.49 11.67 1.12
C GLY A 105 11.04 11.51 1.58
N HIS A 106 10.11 11.60 0.63
CA HIS A 106 8.67 11.61 0.89
C HIS A 106 7.87 11.15 -0.32
N TYR A 107 6.57 10.98 -0.14
CA TYR A 107 5.59 10.82 -1.22
C TYR A 107 4.30 11.56 -0.85
N SER A 108 3.93 12.54 -1.66
CA SER A 108 2.71 13.34 -1.47
C SER A 108 1.45 12.48 -1.41
N PRO A 109 0.37 12.93 -0.75
CA PRO A 109 -0.88 12.17 -0.69
C PRO A 109 -1.41 11.81 -2.07
N HIS A 110 -1.71 10.51 -2.26
CA HIS A 110 -2.15 9.91 -3.52
C HIS A 110 -3.14 8.77 -3.27
N GLN A 111 -3.79 8.33 -4.34
CA GLN A 111 -4.59 7.11 -4.36
C GLN A 111 -3.78 6.00 -5.04
N ASP A 112 -3.88 4.76 -4.54
CA ASP A 112 -3.26 3.60 -5.18
C ASP A 112 -4.06 3.05 -6.35
N THR A 113 -5.36 3.33 -6.41
CA THR A 113 -6.21 2.97 -7.55
C THR A 113 -6.46 4.19 -8.43
N PHE A 114 -6.68 3.96 -9.73
CA PHE A 114 -6.94 5.00 -10.73
C PHE A 114 -8.31 4.79 -11.36
N SER A 115 -8.93 5.86 -11.87
CA SER A 115 -10.26 5.82 -12.46
C SER A 115 -10.32 5.12 -13.83
N ASP A 116 -9.18 5.05 -14.54
CA ASP A 116 -9.06 4.62 -15.93
C ASP A 116 -8.45 3.21 -16.11
N THR A 117 -8.38 2.41 -15.06
CA THR A 117 -7.77 1.06 -15.06
C THR A 117 -8.48 0.00 -15.92
N LYS A 118 -9.33 0.39 -16.88
CA LYS A 118 -10.10 -0.54 -17.72
C LYS A 118 -10.82 -1.64 -16.91
N GLY A 119 -11.26 -1.30 -15.69
CA GLY A 119 -11.97 -2.21 -14.77
C GLY A 119 -11.08 -3.07 -13.88
N ASN A 120 -9.77 -3.16 -14.11
CA ASN A 120 -8.86 -3.93 -13.25
C ASN A 120 -8.23 -3.05 -12.16
N LYS A 121 -9.05 -2.61 -11.21
CA LYS A 121 -8.63 -1.74 -10.12
C LYS A 121 -7.73 -2.48 -9.13
N ARG A 122 -6.77 -1.76 -8.52
CA ARG A 122 -6.13 -2.19 -7.29
C ARG A 122 -7.17 -2.18 -6.18
N MET A 123 -7.39 -3.32 -5.53
CA MET A 123 -8.38 -3.51 -4.47
C MET A 123 -7.76 -3.34 -3.09
N TYR A 124 -6.52 -3.78 -2.95
CA TYR A 124 -5.80 -3.82 -1.69
C TYR A 124 -4.36 -3.37 -1.86
N THR A 125 -3.84 -2.76 -0.80
CA THR A 125 -2.42 -2.45 -0.66
C THR A 125 -1.90 -3.06 0.65
N VAL A 126 -0.74 -3.68 0.57
CA VAL A 126 0.04 -4.12 1.73
C VAL A 126 1.37 -3.38 1.71
N ILE A 127 1.65 -2.60 2.75
CA ILE A 127 2.96 -1.94 2.95
C ILE A 127 3.70 -2.70 4.04
N LEU A 128 4.89 -3.22 3.75
CA LEU A 128 5.74 -3.91 4.71
C LEU A 128 6.86 -2.98 5.19
N GLY A 129 7.03 -2.87 6.51
CA GLY A 129 8.19 -2.21 7.11
C GLY A 129 9.42 -3.12 7.02
N LEU A 130 10.45 -2.71 6.27
CA LEU A 130 11.66 -3.52 6.14
C LEU A 130 12.71 -3.17 7.19
N ASN A 131 12.67 -1.93 7.74
CA ASN A 131 13.49 -1.47 8.85
C ASN A 131 12.71 -0.46 9.70
N ASP A 132 13.27 -0.02 10.83
CA ASP A 132 12.68 0.99 11.71
C ASP A 132 13.70 1.92 12.36
N ASP A 133 14.97 1.86 11.92
CA ASP A 133 16.10 2.68 12.35
C ASP A 133 16.14 4.05 11.64
N TYR A 134 14.98 4.72 11.56
CA TYR A 134 14.82 6.06 10.97
C TYR A 134 13.82 6.88 11.79
N GLU A 135 13.82 8.21 11.63
CA GLU A 135 12.86 9.12 12.23
C GLU A 135 11.96 9.76 11.18
N GLY A 136 10.73 10.12 11.56
CA GLY A 136 9.71 10.59 10.63
C GLY A 136 9.21 9.46 9.73
N GLY A 137 8.88 9.78 8.48
CA GLY A 137 8.56 8.82 7.45
C GLY A 137 7.28 8.00 7.69
N GLU A 138 6.35 8.49 8.53
CA GLU A 138 5.06 7.81 8.76
C GLU A 138 4.26 7.72 7.48
N THR A 139 3.49 6.64 7.31
CA THR A 139 2.41 6.57 6.32
C THR A 139 1.20 7.30 6.90
N GLU A 140 0.76 8.39 6.27
CA GLU A 140 -0.34 9.22 6.74
C GLU A 140 -1.57 9.04 5.86
N PHE A 141 -2.74 8.93 6.51
CA PHE A 141 -4.07 8.98 5.89
C PHE A 141 -4.72 10.29 6.34
N PRO A 142 -4.58 11.40 5.60
CA PRO A 142 -4.99 12.72 6.06
C PRO A 142 -6.50 12.80 6.35
N ASN A 143 -7.33 12.18 5.52
CA ASN A 143 -8.79 12.20 5.67
C ASN A 143 -9.31 11.30 6.81
N LEU A 144 -8.50 10.35 7.28
CA LEU A 144 -8.76 9.58 8.50
C LEU A 144 -8.11 10.19 9.74
N LYS A 145 -7.26 11.21 9.57
CA LYS A 145 -6.43 11.79 10.63
C LYS A 145 -5.55 10.75 11.33
N LYS A 146 -5.07 9.75 10.58
CA LYS A 146 -4.25 8.63 11.08
C LYS A 146 -2.85 8.63 10.50
N LYS A 147 -1.89 8.21 11.33
CA LYS A 147 -0.48 8.03 10.95
C LYS A 147 0.02 6.70 11.46
N TYR A 148 0.77 6.01 10.63
CA TYR A 148 1.32 4.69 10.93
C TYR A 148 2.84 4.73 10.77
N LYS A 149 3.56 4.50 11.86
CA LYS A 149 4.99 4.20 11.84
C LYS A 149 5.15 2.70 12.03
N LEU A 150 5.51 2.01 10.95
CA LEU A 150 5.73 0.56 11.00
C LEU A 150 7.06 0.27 11.67
N LYS A 151 7.07 -0.77 12.51
CA LYS A 151 8.29 -1.42 12.94
C LYS A 151 8.80 -2.38 11.86
N ALA A 152 10.06 -2.73 11.98
CA ALA A 152 10.66 -3.74 11.13
C ALA A 152 9.91 -5.08 11.23
N GLY A 153 9.38 -5.55 10.10
CA GLY A 153 8.56 -6.77 10.02
C GLY A 153 7.05 -6.55 10.10
N ASP A 154 6.56 -5.37 10.48
CA ASP A 154 5.12 -5.06 10.48
C ASP A 154 4.58 -4.92 9.05
N ALA A 155 3.28 -5.20 8.88
CA ALA A 155 2.53 -4.90 7.67
C ALA A 155 1.41 -3.88 7.97
N LEU A 156 1.21 -2.93 7.06
CA LEU A 156 0.03 -2.07 6.99
C LEU A 156 -0.83 -2.54 5.82
N PHE A 157 -1.99 -3.08 6.12
CA PHE A 157 -2.97 -3.54 5.14
C PHE A 157 -4.14 -2.56 5.06
N PHE A 158 -4.56 -2.19 3.84
CA PHE A 158 -5.74 -1.36 3.64
C PHE A 158 -6.41 -1.60 2.29
N HIS A 159 -7.71 -1.30 2.28
CA HIS A 159 -8.53 -1.27 1.07
C HIS A 159 -8.28 0.04 0.31
N THR A 160 -8.22 -0.02 -1.00
CA THR A 160 -8.08 1.17 -1.85
C THR A 160 -9.43 1.76 -2.26
N LEU A 161 -10.50 0.99 -2.07
CA LEU A 161 -11.88 1.28 -2.45
C LEU A 161 -12.82 1.11 -1.25
N ASP A 162 -14.04 1.61 -1.36
CA ASP A 162 -15.12 1.34 -0.41
C ASP A 162 -15.81 -0.01 -0.68
N ASN A 163 -16.86 -0.31 0.08
CA ASN A 163 -17.63 -1.55 -0.04
C ASN A 163 -18.41 -1.70 -1.37
N TYR A 164 -18.52 -0.66 -2.16
CA TYR A 164 -19.08 -0.67 -3.52
C TYR A 164 -18.01 -0.69 -4.62
N GLU A 165 -16.76 -0.93 -4.25
CA GLU A 165 -15.60 -0.86 -5.14
C GLU A 165 -15.47 0.51 -5.83
N LEU A 166 -15.86 1.58 -5.15
CA LEU A 166 -15.69 2.95 -5.60
C LEU A 166 -14.50 3.62 -4.91
N MET A 167 -13.84 4.52 -5.63
CA MET A 167 -12.77 5.34 -5.06
C MET A 167 -13.28 6.14 -3.88
N THR A 168 -12.55 6.14 -2.78
CA THR A 168 -12.91 6.86 -1.58
C THR A 168 -11.77 7.76 -1.13
N SER A 169 -12.09 8.99 -0.74
CA SER A 169 -11.11 9.92 -0.18
C SER A 169 -10.47 9.41 1.12
N LYS A 170 -11.09 8.45 1.81
CA LYS A 170 -10.55 7.82 3.02
C LYS A 170 -9.32 6.94 2.75
N ALA A 171 -9.15 6.46 1.51
CA ALA A 171 -7.97 5.70 1.09
C ALA A 171 -6.80 6.59 0.63
N LEU A 172 -7.00 7.92 0.55
CA LEU A 172 -5.92 8.86 0.24
C LEU A 172 -4.84 8.75 1.32
N HIS A 173 -3.59 8.51 0.90
CA HIS A 173 -2.46 8.34 1.81
C HIS A 173 -1.16 8.84 1.20
N GLY A 174 -0.15 9.07 2.03
CA GLY A 174 1.17 9.52 1.60
C GLY A 174 2.26 9.13 2.59
N GLY A 175 3.51 9.24 2.17
CA GLY A 175 4.68 9.06 3.01
C GLY A 175 5.20 10.41 3.48
N ARG A 176 5.17 10.66 4.80
CA ARG A 176 5.75 11.88 5.37
C ARG A 176 7.26 11.91 5.17
N PRO A 177 7.88 13.11 5.21
CA PRO A 177 9.32 13.22 5.09
C PRO A 177 10.07 12.41 6.16
N VAL A 178 11.10 11.68 5.74
CA VAL A 178 12.07 11.06 6.63
C VAL A 178 12.94 12.18 7.22
N LYS A 179 13.10 12.20 8.53
CA LYS A 179 13.89 13.23 9.23
C LYS A 179 15.36 12.83 9.34
N SER A 180 15.62 11.59 9.71
CA SER A 180 16.97 11.02 9.84
C SER A 180 16.94 9.51 9.58
N GLY A 181 18.09 8.93 9.25
CA GLY A 181 18.20 7.53 8.83
C GLY A 181 17.67 7.29 7.42
N GLU A 182 17.56 6.03 7.02
CA GLU A 182 16.96 5.62 5.75
C GLU A 182 15.74 4.76 6.01
N LYS A 183 14.60 5.07 5.40
CA LYS A 183 13.39 4.26 5.49
C LYS A 183 13.35 3.28 4.33
N TRP A 184 13.18 1.99 4.65
CA TRP A 184 12.95 0.93 3.69
C TRP A 184 11.58 0.30 3.91
N ILE A 185 10.77 0.26 2.85
CA ILE A 185 9.49 -0.44 2.82
C ILE A 185 9.35 -1.21 1.53
N CYS A 186 8.38 -2.12 1.46
CA CYS A 186 7.89 -2.59 0.17
C CYS A 186 6.37 -2.60 0.12
N ASN A 187 5.84 -2.33 -1.09
CA ASN A 187 4.42 -2.34 -1.39
C ASN A 187 4.07 -3.57 -2.22
N LEU A 188 2.93 -4.18 -1.93
CA LEU A 188 2.25 -5.12 -2.81
C LEU A 188 0.86 -4.58 -3.11
N TRP A 189 0.54 -4.43 -4.40
CA TRP A 189 -0.79 -4.11 -4.87
C TRP A 189 -1.48 -5.36 -5.39
N VAL A 190 -2.74 -5.52 -5.00
CA VAL A 190 -3.57 -6.66 -5.38
C VAL A 190 -4.77 -6.16 -6.17
N HIS A 191 -4.90 -6.62 -7.40
CA HIS A 191 -5.92 -6.23 -8.35
C HIS A 191 -7.21 -7.04 -8.23
N LYS A 192 -8.29 -6.52 -8.80
CA LYS A 192 -9.59 -7.21 -8.89
C LYS A 192 -9.50 -8.49 -9.72
N TYR A 193 -8.77 -8.44 -10.84
CA TYR A 193 -8.59 -9.53 -11.79
C TYR A 193 -7.10 -9.87 -11.95
N PRO A 194 -6.75 -11.00 -12.60
CA PRO A 194 -5.36 -11.34 -12.87
C PRO A 194 -4.59 -10.18 -13.50
N TYR A 195 -3.37 -9.98 -13.01
CA TYR A 195 -2.47 -8.91 -13.44
C TYR A 195 -1.19 -9.46 -14.07
N MET A 196 -0.70 -10.61 -13.58
CA MET A 196 0.47 -11.34 -14.12
C MET A 196 0.03 -12.43 -15.09
#